data_4b1150bbde110d352cfa0c9e708404a2
#
_entry.id   4b1150bbde110d352cfa0c9e708404a2
#
_cell.length_a   1.000
_cell.length_b   1.000
_cell.length_c   1.000
_cell.angle_alpha   90.00
_cell.angle_beta   90.00
_cell.angle_gamma   90.00
#
_symmetry.space_group_name_H-M   'P 1'
#
loop_
_entity.id
_entity.type
_entity.pdbx_description
1 polymer ?
#
loop_
_entity_poly.entity_id
_entity_poly.type
_entity_poly.pdbx_seq_one_letter_code
_entity_poly.pdbx_strand_id
1 'polypeptide(L)'
;MSKSSVHTLLTTLDQRGYVRRLDDQRYTIGIRAWQVGCVATPLWMSRVAGPYMTELVNKVADGAALAVLDGVETVCIQLVESTQVVRVHDNIGNRCLAWCVSNGISMLATMQDEEVLRLLPDPLPRPTEFSFASEAEVLDKLAEVRAVGHSLMRRTWRPDTSGISLPVRGADNRTVAALCVSMPDYRATPDRLDETLAELRHTVRQIEREFGVTEPDASPFPIQKGVLAAQ
;
A
#
# COMPACT_ATOMS: atom_id res chain seq x y z
N MET A 1 10.30 -11.47 25.33
CA MET A 1 11.49 -10.78 25.94
C MET A 1 11.21 -10.49 27.40
N SER A 2 12.24 -10.57 28.27
CA SER A 2 12.10 -10.17 29.67
C SER A 2 12.01 -8.63 29.80
N LYS A 3 11.42 -8.13 30.90
CA LYS A 3 11.33 -6.69 31.16
C LYS A 3 12.70 -6.01 31.22
N SER A 4 13.70 -6.72 31.75
CA SER A 4 15.11 -6.27 31.80
C SER A 4 15.72 -6.15 30.40
N SER A 5 15.48 -7.13 29.50
CA SER A 5 15.99 -7.09 28.11
C SER A 5 15.41 -5.92 27.32
N VAL A 6 14.11 -5.64 27.49
CA VAL A 6 13.46 -4.48 26.86
C VAL A 6 14.07 -3.17 27.36
N HIS A 7 14.30 -3.04 28.66
CA HIS A 7 14.90 -1.85 29.26
C HIS A 7 16.33 -1.62 28.73
N THR A 8 17.15 -2.65 28.69
CA THR A 8 18.52 -2.58 28.14
C THR A 8 18.51 -2.16 26.68
N LEU A 9 17.62 -2.71 25.86
CA LEU A 9 17.48 -2.35 24.45
C LEU A 9 17.09 -0.88 24.31
N LEU A 10 16.05 -0.43 25.01
CA LEU A 10 15.59 0.96 24.95
C LEU A 10 16.67 1.94 25.42
N THR A 11 17.40 1.61 26.46
CA THR A 11 18.54 2.42 26.95
C THR A 11 19.63 2.52 25.88
N THR A 12 19.96 1.43 25.21
CA THR A 12 20.95 1.44 24.12
C THR A 12 20.48 2.28 22.94
N LEU A 13 19.23 2.18 22.55
CA LEU A 13 18.65 2.96 21.47
C LEU A 13 18.59 4.46 21.81
N ASP A 14 18.31 4.81 23.09
CA ASP A 14 18.31 6.19 23.58
C ASP A 14 19.73 6.79 23.54
N GLN A 15 20.73 6.10 24.09
CA GLN A 15 22.13 6.50 24.04
C GLN A 15 22.65 6.69 22.61
N ARG A 16 22.11 5.92 21.64
CA ARG A 16 22.47 6.04 20.23
C ARG A 16 21.59 7.03 19.46
N GLY A 17 20.61 7.66 20.10
CA GLY A 17 19.73 8.68 19.51
C GLY A 17 18.67 8.14 18.56
N TYR A 18 18.38 6.83 18.53
CA TYR A 18 17.30 6.24 17.76
C TYR A 18 15.93 6.41 18.43
N VAL A 19 15.91 6.45 19.75
CA VAL A 19 14.77 6.87 20.55
C VAL A 19 15.20 7.97 21.50
N ARG A 20 14.26 8.67 22.11
CA ARG A 20 14.49 9.64 23.18
C ARG A 20 13.50 9.38 24.29
N ARG A 21 13.98 9.24 25.52
CA ARG A 21 13.15 9.14 26.70
C ARG A 21 12.63 10.52 27.08
N LEU A 22 11.34 10.62 27.33
CA LEU A 22 10.67 11.84 27.77
C LEU A 22 10.64 11.91 29.31
N ASP A 23 10.35 13.09 29.88
CA ASP A 23 10.28 13.32 31.31
C ASP A 23 9.23 12.44 32.00
N ASP A 24 8.14 12.11 31.31
CA ASP A 24 7.07 11.21 31.76
C ASP A 24 7.40 9.71 31.60
N GLN A 25 8.66 9.38 31.38
CA GLN A 25 9.19 8.03 31.20
C GLN A 25 8.77 7.32 29.90
N ARG A 26 7.99 7.97 29.02
CA ARG A 26 7.67 7.45 27.68
C ARG A 26 8.85 7.64 26.75
N TYR A 27 8.86 6.87 25.66
CA TYR A 27 9.85 6.98 24.60
C TYR A 27 9.22 7.57 23.35
N THR A 28 9.98 8.38 22.64
CA THR A 28 9.64 8.90 21.30
C THR A 28 10.76 8.57 20.32
N ILE A 29 10.48 8.72 19.01
CA ILE A 29 11.47 8.53 17.95
C ILE A 29 12.57 9.58 18.06
N GLY A 30 13.82 9.13 18.06
CA GLY A 30 14.99 10.00 18.07
C GLY A 30 15.42 10.44 16.68
N ILE A 31 16.24 11.49 16.60
CA ILE A 31 16.67 12.08 15.32
C ILE A 31 17.42 11.11 14.42
N ARG A 32 18.14 10.12 14.98
CA ARG A 32 18.86 9.13 14.17
C ARG A 32 17.93 8.17 13.43
N ALA A 33 16.80 7.76 14.02
CA ALA A 33 15.81 6.97 13.32
C ALA A 33 15.21 7.77 12.14
N TRP A 34 14.93 9.06 12.34
CA TRP A 34 14.50 9.96 11.28
C TRP A 34 15.57 10.09 10.15
N GLN A 35 16.85 10.24 10.50
CA GLN A 35 17.95 10.30 9.51
C GLN A 35 18.02 9.03 8.64
N VAL A 36 17.86 7.84 9.24
CA VAL A 36 17.81 6.58 8.50
C VAL A 36 16.60 6.56 7.56
N GLY A 37 15.44 6.98 8.04
CA GLY A 37 14.23 7.07 7.21
C GLY A 37 14.40 8.03 6.02
N CYS A 38 15.11 9.13 6.17
CA CYS A 38 15.32 10.12 5.11
C CYS A 38 16.06 9.59 3.88
N VAL A 39 16.87 8.54 4.00
CA VAL A 39 17.59 7.92 2.88
C VAL A 39 16.88 6.69 2.32
N ALA A 40 15.76 6.28 2.92
CA ALA A 40 14.99 5.15 2.43
C ALA A 40 14.24 5.52 1.14
N THR A 41 14.26 4.63 0.16
CA THR A 41 13.55 4.77 -1.12
C THR A 41 12.07 5.16 -0.98
N PRO A 42 11.30 4.60 -0.01
CA PRO A 42 9.89 4.98 0.18
C PRO A 42 9.66 6.47 0.43
N LEU A 43 10.58 7.17 1.11
CA LEU A 43 10.44 8.62 1.35
C LEU A 43 10.56 9.46 0.08
N TRP A 44 11.44 9.07 -0.84
CA TRP A 44 11.54 9.75 -2.13
C TRP A 44 10.25 9.55 -2.94
N MET A 45 9.74 8.32 -3.05
CA MET A 45 8.49 8.01 -3.74
C MET A 45 7.31 8.79 -3.16
N SER A 46 7.20 8.83 -1.84
CA SER A 46 6.17 9.60 -1.11
C SER A 46 6.21 11.09 -1.47
N ARG A 47 7.40 11.70 -1.49
CA ARG A 47 7.56 13.13 -1.81
C ARG A 47 7.20 13.45 -3.26
N VAL A 48 7.58 12.58 -4.19
CA VAL A 48 7.29 12.76 -5.62
C VAL A 48 5.81 12.54 -5.91
N ALA A 49 5.20 11.51 -5.33
CA ALA A 49 3.79 11.18 -5.57
C ALA A 49 2.80 12.17 -4.91
N GLY A 50 3.19 12.79 -3.79
CA GLY A 50 2.28 13.62 -2.97
C GLY A 50 1.48 14.68 -3.73
N PRO A 51 2.09 15.53 -4.58
CA PRO A 51 1.37 16.53 -5.37
C PRO A 51 0.29 15.92 -6.29
N TYR A 52 0.62 14.85 -7.00
CA TYR A 52 -0.30 14.13 -7.91
C TYR A 52 -1.44 13.46 -7.16
N MET A 53 -1.16 12.90 -5.98
CA MET A 53 -2.18 12.32 -5.11
C MET A 53 -3.14 13.40 -4.58
N THR A 54 -2.64 14.60 -4.29
CA THR A 54 -3.48 15.73 -3.86
C THR A 54 -4.44 16.15 -4.98
N GLU A 55 -3.95 16.22 -6.22
CA GLU A 55 -4.80 16.52 -7.38
C GLU A 55 -5.86 15.42 -7.59
N LEU A 56 -5.48 14.16 -7.49
CA LEU A 56 -6.41 13.02 -7.55
C LEU A 56 -7.53 13.16 -6.51
N VAL A 57 -7.18 13.36 -5.24
CA VAL A 57 -8.15 13.49 -4.14
C VAL A 57 -9.10 14.69 -4.35
N ASN A 58 -8.59 15.81 -4.87
CA ASN A 58 -9.42 16.96 -5.20
C ASN A 58 -10.47 16.67 -6.29
N LYS A 59 -10.14 15.78 -7.24
CA LYS A 59 -11.05 15.37 -8.32
C LYS A 59 -12.05 14.31 -7.86
N VAL A 60 -11.55 13.28 -7.16
CA VAL A 60 -12.40 12.14 -6.77
C VAL A 60 -13.00 12.29 -5.38
N ALA A 61 -12.67 13.32 -4.60
CA ALA A 61 -13.16 13.59 -3.25
C ALA A 61 -13.06 12.44 -2.24
N ASP A 62 -12.40 11.34 -2.58
CA ASP A 62 -12.12 10.19 -1.71
C ASP A 62 -10.61 10.09 -1.44
N GLY A 63 -10.22 9.51 -0.28
CA GLY A 63 -8.83 9.48 0.15
C GLY A 63 -7.95 8.58 -0.73
N ALA A 64 -6.70 9.00 -0.97
CA ALA A 64 -5.73 8.23 -1.73
C ALA A 64 -4.53 7.85 -0.86
N ALA A 65 -4.06 6.61 -1.01
CA ALA A 65 -2.89 6.07 -0.32
C ALA A 65 -1.91 5.43 -1.30
N LEU A 66 -0.62 5.73 -1.14
CA LEU A 66 0.48 5.01 -1.79
C LEU A 66 1.06 4.02 -0.78
N ALA A 67 1.16 2.76 -1.17
CA ALA A 67 1.66 1.70 -0.31
C ALA A 67 2.74 0.87 -1.02
N VAL A 68 3.64 0.30 -0.24
CA VAL A 68 4.65 -0.67 -0.67
C VAL A 68 4.33 -2.04 -0.09
N LEU A 69 4.84 -3.10 -0.70
CA LEU A 69 4.74 -4.46 -0.19
C LEU A 69 5.94 -4.74 0.72
N ASP A 70 5.68 -5.24 1.92
CA ASP A 70 6.70 -5.70 2.88
C ASP A 70 6.32 -7.10 3.36
N GLY A 71 6.92 -8.11 2.76
CA GLY A 71 6.54 -9.51 2.94
C GLY A 71 5.09 -9.74 2.51
N VAL A 72 4.24 -10.11 3.45
CA VAL A 72 2.81 -10.41 3.24
C VAL A 72 1.88 -9.23 3.55
N GLU A 73 2.43 -8.08 3.88
CA GLU A 73 1.67 -6.90 4.27
C GLU A 73 1.96 -5.73 3.34
N THR A 74 1.01 -4.85 3.21
CA THR A 74 1.23 -3.53 2.62
C THR A 74 1.54 -2.53 3.71
N VAL A 75 2.43 -1.57 3.42
CA VAL A 75 2.76 -0.46 4.31
C VAL A 75 2.40 0.85 3.61
N CYS A 76 1.53 1.65 4.21
CA CYS A 76 1.19 2.98 3.71
C CYS A 76 2.38 3.93 3.88
N ILE A 77 2.92 4.45 2.77
CA ILE A 77 4.07 5.37 2.78
C ILE A 77 3.67 6.82 2.49
N GLN A 78 2.49 7.04 1.90
CA GLN A 78 1.92 8.37 1.67
C GLN A 78 0.40 8.29 1.72
N LEU A 79 -0.21 9.32 2.28
CA LEU A 79 -1.65 9.44 2.42
C LEU A 79 -2.09 10.86 2.11
N VAL A 80 -3.16 10.99 1.33
CA VAL A 80 -3.93 12.23 1.20
C VAL A 80 -5.36 11.93 1.62
N GLU A 81 -5.79 12.54 2.72
CA GLU A 81 -7.13 12.31 3.27
C GLU A 81 -8.22 12.91 2.38
N SER A 82 -9.38 12.25 2.37
CA SER A 82 -10.60 12.79 1.78
C SER A 82 -11.06 14.06 2.50
N THR A 83 -11.60 15.00 1.75
CA THR A 83 -12.26 16.21 2.29
C THR A 83 -13.68 15.95 2.78
N GLN A 84 -14.22 14.75 2.57
CA GLN A 84 -15.57 14.38 2.97
C GLN A 84 -15.66 14.15 4.50
N VAL A 85 -16.83 14.50 5.07
CA VAL A 85 -17.09 14.28 6.51
C VAL A 85 -17.05 12.80 6.85
N VAL A 86 -17.72 11.96 6.05
CA VAL A 86 -17.65 10.49 6.16
C VAL A 86 -16.57 10.01 5.22
N ARG A 87 -15.48 9.51 5.76
CA ARG A 87 -14.32 9.05 4.97
C ARG A 87 -13.67 7.82 5.59
N VAL A 88 -12.93 7.09 4.80
CA VAL A 88 -12.03 6.05 5.28
C VAL A 88 -10.86 6.72 5.98
N HIS A 89 -10.62 6.35 7.23
CA HIS A 89 -9.45 6.83 7.98
C HIS A 89 -8.31 5.83 7.86
N ASP A 90 -7.11 6.34 7.54
CA ASP A 90 -5.88 5.57 7.50
C ASP A 90 -4.71 6.41 8.06
N ASN A 91 -3.52 5.83 8.18
CA ASN A 91 -2.32 6.52 8.63
C ASN A 91 -1.09 6.06 7.86
N ILE A 92 -0.12 6.96 7.67
CA ILE A 92 1.21 6.60 7.18
C ILE A 92 1.83 5.62 8.20
N GLY A 93 2.42 4.55 7.67
CA GLY A 93 2.97 3.45 8.46
C GLY A 93 1.97 2.34 8.82
N ASN A 94 0.67 2.52 8.54
CA ASN A 94 -0.31 1.44 8.71
C ASN A 94 0.04 0.23 7.85
N ARG A 95 -0.19 -0.94 8.43
CA ARG A 95 0.03 -2.25 7.81
C ARG A 95 -1.29 -2.96 7.61
N CYS A 96 -1.47 -3.55 6.43
CA CYS A 96 -2.64 -4.33 6.09
C CYS A 96 -2.22 -5.63 5.40
N LEU A 97 -2.98 -6.70 5.60
CA LEU A 97 -2.76 -7.97 4.89
C LEU A 97 -2.95 -7.76 3.38
N ALA A 98 -1.92 -8.08 2.59
CA ALA A 98 -1.89 -7.76 1.17
C ALA A 98 -3.04 -8.39 0.37
N TRP A 99 -3.49 -9.57 0.74
CA TRP A 99 -4.63 -10.24 0.09
C TRP A 99 -6.01 -9.66 0.51
N CYS A 100 -6.06 -8.77 1.49
CA CYS A 100 -7.32 -8.17 1.96
C CYS A 100 -7.55 -6.74 1.47
N VAL A 101 -6.57 -6.11 0.82
CA VAL A 101 -6.65 -4.71 0.38
C VAL A 101 -6.33 -4.55 -1.11
N SER A 102 -6.93 -3.56 -1.75
CA SER A 102 -6.79 -3.35 -3.20
C SER A 102 -5.35 -3.09 -3.63
N ASN A 103 -4.60 -2.26 -2.89
CA ASN A 103 -3.20 -1.99 -3.17
C ASN A 103 -2.32 -3.24 -3.04
N GLY A 104 -2.61 -4.11 -2.07
CA GLY A 104 -1.92 -5.39 -1.92
C GLY A 104 -2.20 -6.34 -3.08
N ILE A 105 -3.46 -6.58 -3.42
CA ILE A 105 -3.86 -7.39 -4.58
C ILE A 105 -3.26 -6.83 -5.87
N SER A 106 -3.21 -5.50 -6.03
CA SER A 106 -2.55 -4.85 -7.17
C SER A 106 -1.08 -5.24 -7.30
N MET A 107 -0.33 -5.24 -6.21
CA MET A 107 1.09 -5.63 -6.20
C MET A 107 1.26 -7.14 -6.38
N LEU A 108 0.48 -7.96 -5.66
CA LEU A 108 0.52 -9.42 -5.81
C LEU A 108 0.18 -9.86 -7.23
N ALA A 109 -0.73 -9.18 -7.93
CA ALA A 109 -1.09 -9.50 -9.31
C ALA A 109 0.06 -9.31 -10.31
N THR A 110 1.11 -8.58 -9.95
CA THR A 110 2.32 -8.43 -10.78
C THR A 110 3.37 -9.52 -10.52
N MET A 111 3.15 -10.42 -9.55
CA MET A 111 4.04 -11.52 -9.19
C MET A 111 3.61 -12.84 -9.87
N GLN A 112 4.52 -13.83 -9.89
CA GLN A 112 4.16 -15.19 -10.28
C GLN A 112 3.31 -15.85 -9.19
N ASP A 113 2.36 -16.71 -9.55
CA ASP A 113 1.46 -17.35 -8.61
C ASP A 113 2.21 -18.17 -7.55
N GLU A 114 3.29 -18.84 -7.95
CA GLU A 114 4.12 -19.63 -7.04
C GLU A 114 4.86 -18.74 -6.01
N GLU A 115 5.19 -17.50 -6.35
CA GLU A 115 5.79 -16.55 -5.42
C GLU A 115 4.74 -16.07 -4.41
N VAL A 116 3.53 -15.78 -4.89
CA VAL A 116 2.41 -15.39 -4.03
C VAL A 116 2.07 -16.50 -3.04
N LEU A 117 1.95 -17.74 -3.50
CA LEU A 117 1.65 -18.90 -2.63
C LEU A 117 2.69 -19.12 -1.53
N ARG A 118 3.97 -18.82 -1.79
CA ARG A 118 5.01 -18.90 -0.74
C ARG A 118 4.89 -17.81 0.32
N LEU A 119 4.22 -16.70 0.01
CA LEU A 119 4.02 -15.58 0.93
C LEU A 119 2.78 -15.78 1.80
N LEU A 120 1.73 -16.40 1.25
CA LEU A 120 0.45 -16.51 1.95
C LEU A 120 0.58 -17.44 3.18
N PRO A 121 0.05 -17.04 4.34
CA PRO A 121 0.00 -17.92 5.51
C PRO A 121 -1.12 -18.94 5.37
N ASP A 122 -0.92 -20.13 5.94
CA ASP A 122 -1.96 -21.13 6.08
C ASP A 122 -2.25 -21.38 7.58
N PRO A 123 -3.49 -21.15 8.08
CA PRO A 123 -4.66 -20.62 7.38
C PRO A 123 -4.55 -19.11 7.10
N LEU A 124 -5.28 -18.63 6.06
CA LEU A 124 -5.40 -17.20 5.78
C LEU A 124 -6.18 -16.47 6.89
N PRO A 125 -5.63 -15.45 7.56
CA PRO A 125 -6.40 -14.54 8.38
C PRO A 125 -7.51 -13.84 7.60
N ARG A 126 -8.72 -13.81 8.22
CA ARG A 126 -9.93 -13.25 7.62
C ARG A 126 -10.49 -12.14 8.50
N PRO A 127 -10.10 -10.87 8.28
CA PRO A 127 -10.58 -9.74 9.08
C PRO A 127 -12.11 -9.54 9.01
N THR A 128 -12.75 -9.95 7.90
CA THR A 128 -14.20 -9.84 7.70
C THR A 128 -14.76 -11.13 7.11
N GLU A 129 -16.07 -11.25 7.07
CA GLU A 129 -16.76 -12.35 6.38
C GLU A 129 -16.53 -12.36 4.86
N PHE A 130 -16.14 -11.21 4.28
CA PHE A 130 -15.86 -11.02 2.85
C PHE A 130 -14.41 -11.29 2.47
N SER A 131 -13.53 -11.55 3.45
CA SER A 131 -12.13 -11.90 3.20
C SER A 131 -12.03 -13.29 2.58
N PHE A 132 -11.05 -13.51 1.72
CA PHE A 132 -10.82 -14.80 1.08
C PHE A 132 -10.64 -15.92 2.11
N ALA A 133 -11.21 -17.07 1.80
CA ALA A 133 -11.17 -18.25 2.67
C ALA A 133 -10.03 -19.21 2.31
N SER A 134 -9.44 -19.08 1.11
CA SER A 134 -8.41 -19.98 0.60
C SER A 134 -7.43 -19.26 -0.32
N GLU A 135 -6.25 -19.86 -0.49
CA GLU A 135 -5.26 -19.44 -1.48
C GLU A 135 -5.81 -19.45 -2.91
N ALA A 136 -6.68 -20.42 -3.23
CA ALA A 136 -7.31 -20.52 -4.54
C ALA A 136 -8.15 -19.28 -4.85
N GLU A 137 -8.96 -18.80 -3.88
CA GLU A 137 -9.74 -17.56 -4.05
C GLU A 137 -8.85 -16.33 -4.26
N VAL A 138 -7.68 -16.29 -3.62
CA VAL A 138 -6.69 -15.22 -3.85
C VAL A 138 -6.17 -15.29 -5.29
N LEU A 139 -5.75 -16.47 -5.76
CA LEU A 139 -5.24 -16.66 -7.13
C LEU A 139 -6.29 -16.33 -8.19
N ASP A 140 -7.55 -16.76 -8.00
CA ASP A 140 -8.68 -16.40 -8.87
C ASP A 140 -8.84 -14.86 -8.94
N LYS A 141 -8.73 -14.18 -7.81
CA LYS A 141 -8.77 -12.72 -7.78
C LYS A 141 -7.59 -12.07 -8.50
N LEU A 142 -6.39 -12.62 -8.37
CA LEU A 142 -5.22 -12.12 -9.11
C LEU A 142 -5.40 -12.30 -10.62
N ALA A 143 -5.94 -13.43 -11.07
CA ALA A 143 -6.25 -13.68 -12.48
C ALA A 143 -7.30 -12.69 -13.02
N GLU A 144 -8.37 -12.44 -12.26
CA GLU A 144 -9.36 -11.41 -12.58
C GLU A 144 -8.70 -10.03 -12.74
N VAL A 145 -7.88 -9.61 -11.75
CA VAL A 145 -7.22 -8.29 -11.74
C VAL A 145 -6.29 -8.12 -12.94
N ARG A 146 -5.55 -9.15 -13.31
CA ARG A 146 -4.70 -9.16 -14.52
C ARG A 146 -5.53 -9.00 -15.80
N ALA A 147 -6.72 -9.61 -15.84
CA ALA A 147 -7.61 -9.54 -17.01
C ALA A 147 -8.31 -8.18 -17.14
N VAL A 148 -8.81 -7.60 -16.02
CA VAL A 148 -9.56 -6.33 -16.05
C VAL A 148 -8.66 -5.10 -15.96
N GLY A 149 -7.39 -5.26 -15.57
CA GLY A 149 -6.38 -4.20 -15.53
C GLY A 149 -6.54 -3.21 -14.38
N HIS A 150 -7.15 -3.61 -13.27
CA HIS A 150 -7.20 -2.88 -12.00
C HIS A 150 -7.65 -3.80 -10.85
N SER A 151 -7.31 -3.45 -9.63
CA SER A 151 -7.78 -4.16 -8.44
C SER A 151 -8.93 -3.42 -7.79
N LEU A 152 -10.05 -4.10 -7.59
CA LEU A 152 -11.18 -3.65 -6.78
C LEU A 152 -11.40 -4.65 -5.65
N MET A 153 -11.29 -4.16 -4.40
CA MET A 153 -11.59 -4.95 -3.21
C MET A 153 -12.71 -4.28 -2.43
N ARG A 154 -13.71 -5.08 -2.05
CA ARG A 154 -14.89 -4.60 -1.35
C ARG A 154 -15.06 -5.33 -0.03
N ARG A 155 -15.03 -4.57 1.08
CA ARG A 155 -15.36 -5.05 2.43
C ARG A 155 -14.43 -6.13 2.99
N THR A 156 -13.32 -6.43 2.31
CA THR A 156 -12.40 -7.54 2.64
C THR A 156 -11.44 -7.24 3.80
N TRP A 157 -11.13 -5.97 4.05
CA TRP A 157 -10.32 -5.52 5.19
C TRP A 157 -11.18 -4.91 6.31
N ARG A 158 -12.13 -4.06 5.93
CA ARG A 158 -13.14 -3.47 6.82
C ARG A 158 -14.52 -3.65 6.18
N PRO A 159 -15.56 -3.96 6.97
CA PRO A 159 -16.86 -4.36 6.44
C PRO A 159 -17.65 -3.25 5.71
N ASP A 160 -17.20 -2.02 5.83
CA ASP A 160 -17.82 -0.81 5.30
C ASP A 160 -16.96 -0.05 4.28
N THR A 161 -15.83 -0.64 3.85
CA THR A 161 -14.84 0.04 3.01
C THR A 161 -14.61 -0.72 1.70
N SER A 162 -14.53 0.03 0.61
CA SER A 162 -14.07 -0.42 -0.70
C SER A 162 -12.82 0.35 -1.13
N GLY A 163 -11.95 -0.31 -1.91
CA GLY A 163 -10.75 0.30 -2.48
C GLY A 163 -10.54 -0.12 -3.92
N ILE A 164 -10.13 0.83 -4.77
CA ILE A 164 -9.70 0.59 -6.14
C ILE A 164 -8.23 1.00 -6.28
N SER A 165 -7.43 0.22 -7.00
CA SER A 165 -5.98 0.40 -7.02
C SER A 165 -5.34 -0.03 -8.33
N LEU A 166 -4.19 0.60 -8.62
CA LEU A 166 -3.27 0.22 -9.70
C LEU A 166 -1.85 0.09 -9.13
N PRO A 167 -1.03 -0.81 -9.71
CA PRO A 167 0.40 -0.85 -9.40
C PRO A 167 1.09 0.40 -9.96
N VAL A 168 2.17 0.81 -9.32
CA VAL A 168 3.06 1.91 -9.73
C VAL A 168 4.44 1.30 -10.01
N ARG A 169 4.98 1.54 -11.20
CA ARG A 169 6.27 1.01 -11.63
C ARG A 169 7.40 2.01 -11.42
N GLY A 170 8.61 1.50 -11.27
CA GLY A 170 9.84 2.26 -11.29
C GLY A 170 10.52 2.26 -12.66
N ALA A 171 11.70 2.88 -12.76
CA ALA A 171 12.47 3.04 -14.00
C ALA A 171 12.85 1.70 -14.69
N ASP A 172 12.96 0.62 -13.93
CA ASP A 172 13.22 -0.74 -14.42
C ASP A 172 11.95 -1.48 -14.84
N ASN A 173 10.83 -0.78 -14.93
CA ASN A 173 9.49 -1.29 -15.22
C ASN A 173 8.95 -2.29 -14.18
N ARG A 174 9.57 -2.39 -13.01
CA ARG A 174 9.10 -3.22 -11.91
C ARG A 174 8.12 -2.46 -11.04
N THR A 175 7.14 -3.18 -10.50
CA THR A 175 6.22 -2.64 -9.50
C THR A 175 6.98 -2.33 -8.21
N VAL A 176 6.97 -1.06 -7.81
CA VAL A 176 7.64 -0.56 -6.61
C VAL A 176 6.64 -0.14 -5.53
N ALA A 177 5.40 0.13 -5.92
CA ALA A 177 4.32 0.54 -5.02
C ALA A 177 2.96 0.25 -5.66
N ALA A 178 1.88 0.57 -4.95
CA ALA A 178 0.54 0.67 -5.53
C ALA A 178 -0.17 1.93 -5.00
N LEU A 179 -0.87 2.62 -5.90
CA LEU A 179 -1.73 3.75 -5.57
C LEU A 179 -3.18 3.28 -5.49
N CYS A 180 -3.84 3.57 -4.38
CA CYS A 180 -5.23 3.22 -4.19
C CYS A 180 -6.08 4.45 -3.81
N VAL A 181 -7.35 4.41 -4.19
CA VAL A 181 -8.41 5.29 -3.67
C VAL A 181 -9.34 4.44 -2.82
N SER A 182 -9.57 4.87 -1.58
CA SER A 182 -10.43 4.18 -0.61
C SER A 182 -11.65 5.02 -0.30
N MET A 183 -12.83 4.38 -0.31
CA MET A 183 -14.11 5.01 -0.07
C MET A 183 -15.02 4.14 0.79
N PRO A 184 -16.01 4.70 1.50
CA PRO A 184 -17.08 3.92 2.09
C PRO A 184 -17.81 3.09 1.03
N ASP A 185 -18.12 1.82 1.34
CA ASP A 185 -18.64 0.85 0.36
C ASP A 185 -19.93 1.32 -0.32
N TYR A 186 -20.80 2.06 0.39
CA TYR A 186 -22.04 2.59 -0.19
C TYR A 186 -21.81 3.64 -1.30
N ARG A 187 -20.62 4.26 -1.36
CA ARG A 187 -20.24 5.18 -2.45
C ARG A 187 -19.61 4.47 -3.65
N ALA A 188 -19.20 3.23 -3.50
CA ALA A 188 -18.56 2.45 -4.56
C ALA A 188 -19.59 1.94 -5.60
N THR A 189 -20.34 2.87 -6.21
CA THR A 189 -21.23 2.59 -7.33
C THR A 189 -20.45 2.37 -8.62
N PRO A 190 -20.99 1.65 -9.63
CA PRO A 190 -20.28 1.41 -10.89
C PRO A 190 -19.78 2.71 -11.54
N ASP A 191 -20.64 3.72 -11.72
CA ASP A 191 -20.27 5.00 -12.34
C ASP A 191 -19.13 5.69 -11.55
N ARG A 192 -19.22 5.67 -10.22
CA ARG A 192 -18.20 6.26 -9.35
C ARG A 192 -16.86 5.54 -9.44
N LEU A 193 -16.89 4.23 -9.55
CA LEU A 193 -15.69 3.41 -9.72
C LEU A 193 -15.03 3.67 -11.08
N ASP A 194 -15.81 3.81 -12.15
CA ASP A 194 -15.31 4.11 -13.49
C ASP A 194 -14.65 5.50 -13.55
N GLU A 195 -15.29 6.53 -12.99
CA GLU A 195 -14.73 7.89 -12.85
C GLU A 195 -13.42 7.86 -12.05
N THR A 196 -13.43 7.19 -10.89
CA THR A 196 -12.26 7.07 -10.02
C THR A 196 -11.12 6.33 -10.72
N LEU A 197 -11.42 5.25 -11.44
CA LEU A 197 -10.42 4.48 -12.19
C LEU A 197 -9.77 5.30 -13.30
N ALA A 198 -10.54 6.13 -14.00
CA ALA A 198 -10.01 7.00 -15.06
C ALA A 198 -8.99 8.00 -14.50
N GLU A 199 -9.31 8.68 -13.40
CA GLU A 199 -8.41 9.61 -12.73
C GLU A 199 -7.20 8.91 -12.09
N LEU A 200 -7.43 7.75 -11.48
CA LEU A 200 -6.36 6.93 -10.90
C LEU A 200 -5.33 6.49 -11.96
N ARG A 201 -5.80 6.05 -13.15
CA ARG A 201 -4.93 5.70 -14.28
C ARG A 201 -4.12 6.90 -14.76
N HIS A 202 -4.73 8.06 -14.83
CA HIS A 202 -4.04 9.30 -15.21
C HIS A 202 -2.93 9.63 -14.21
N THR A 203 -3.25 9.60 -12.92
CA THR A 203 -2.33 9.93 -11.82
C THR A 203 -1.16 8.94 -11.75
N VAL A 204 -1.42 7.63 -11.87
CA VAL A 204 -0.36 6.61 -11.89
C VAL A 204 0.63 6.86 -13.02
N ARG A 205 0.15 7.16 -14.24
CA ARG A 205 1.04 7.50 -15.37
C ARG A 205 1.88 8.74 -15.13
N GLN A 206 1.36 9.74 -14.44
CA GLN A 206 2.15 10.93 -14.05
C GLN A 206 3.25 10.57 -13.07
N ILE A 207 2.93 9.81 -12.02
CA ILE A 207 3.89 9.35 -11.01
C ILE A 207 4.96 8.46 -11.66
N GLU A 208 4.59 7.52 -12.52
CA GLU A 208 5.51 6.63 -13.22
C GLU A 208 6.51 7.38 -14.11
N ARG A 209 6.09 8.47 -14.78
CA ARG A 209 7.01 9.34 -15.53
C ARG A 209 8.07 9.97 -14.63
N GLU A 210 7.66 10.45 -13.46
CA GLU A 210 8.59 11.00 -12.46
C GLU A 210 9.54 9.91 -11.91
N PHE A 211 9.06 8.66 -11.86
CA PHE A 211 9.87 7.50 -11.44
C PHE A 211 10.79 6.98 -12.56
N GLY A 212 10.76 7.61 -13.75
CA GLY A 212 11.63 7.30 -14.88
C GLY A 212 11.13 6.19 -15.80
N VAL A 213 9.84 5.84 -15.73
CA VAL A 213 9.23 4.91 -16.70
C VAL A 213 9.10 5.60 -18.04
N THR A 214 9.80 5.08 -19.08
CA THR A 214 9.88 5.70 -20.41
C THR A 214 8.73 5.31 -21.34
N GLU A 215 8.14 4.13 -21.13
CA GLU A 215 6.99 3.64 -21.91
C GLU A 215 5.90 3.16 -20.95
N PRO A 216 4.72 3.80 -20.94
CA PRO A 216 3.58 3.27 -20.23
C PRO A 216 3.06 2.06 -21.04
N ASP A 217 3.39 0.85 -20.58
CA ASP A 217 2.91 -0.39 -21.18
C ASP A 217 1.38 -0.42 -21.30
N ALA A 218 0.91 -1.15 -22.31
CA ALA A 218 -0.52 -1.39 -22.50
C ALA A 218 -1.16 -2.15 -21.32
N SER A 219 -0.39 -2.96 -20.59
CA SER A 219 -0.85 -3.67 -19.38
C SER A 219 -0.22 -3.06 -18.13
N PRO A 220 -1.03 -2.61 -17.16
CA PRO A 220 -0.53 -2.16 -15.86
C PRO A 220 -0.03 -3.33 -14.98
N PHE A 221 -0.23 -4.59 -15.39
CA PHE A 221 0.14 -5.80 -14.64
C PHE A 221 1.11 -6.71 -15.42
N PRO A 222 2.36 -6.27 -15.70
CA PRO A 222 3.36 -7.15 -16.24
C PRO A 222 3.75 -8.19 -15.16
N ILE A 223 3.65 -9.49 -15.47
CA ILE A 223 4.08 -10.54 -14.53
C ILE A 223 5.60 -10.53 -14.42
N GLN A 224 6.12 -10.30 -13.24
CA GLN A 224 7.54 -10.14 -12.94
C GLN A 224 8.09 -11.37 -12.19
N LYS A 225 9.36 -11.73 -12.45
CA LYS A 225 10.06 -12.77 -11.70
C LYS A 225 10.97 -12.12 -10.65
N GLY A 226 10.96 -12.64 -9.42
CA GLY A 226 11.93 -12.29 -8.39
C GLY A 226 11.69 -10.94 -7.70
N VAL A 227 10.45 -10.53 -7.50
CA VAL A 227 10.08 -9.27 -6.79
C VAL A 227 10.62 -9.25 -5.36
N LEU A 228 10.79 -10.41 -4.71
CA LEU A 228 11.27 -10.53 -3.32
C LEU A 228 12.79 -10.37 -3.15
N ALA A 229 13.58 -10.34 -4.23
CA ALA A 229 15.05 -10.33 -4.14
C ALA A 229 15.67 -8.92 -4.00
N ALA A 230 14.89 -7.86 -3.91
CA ALA A 230 15.35 -6.47 -3.97
C ALA A 230 14.93 -5.58 -2.79
N GLN A 231 14.56 -6.19 -1.65
CA GLN A 231 14.26 -5.44 -0.40
C GLN A 231 15.25 -5.76 0.71
#